data_125fd4d1d0d0dc96d60b57de0e058930
#
_entry.id   125fd4d1d0d0dc96d60b57de0e058930
#
_cell.length_a   1.000
_cell.length_b   1.000
_cell.length_c   1.000
_cell.angle_alpha   90.00
_cell.angle_beta   90.00
_cell.angle_gamma   90.00
#
_symmetry.space_group_name_H-M   'P 1'
#
loop_
_entity.id
_entity.type
_entity.pdbx_description
1 polymer ?
#
loop_
_entity_poly.entity_id
_entity_poly.type
_entity_poly.pdbx_seq_one_letter_code
_entity_poly.pdbx_strand_id
1 'polypeptide(L)'
;MDVSFINDKYDVAYPVVTGKHEMKAYKDNGKHIMNSYGILEPDPESNEEVSKDDLDVIIVPCVGFNEKRMRLGHGGGYYDVYLKESRTLKIGVAYEIQKLDDLIYEDHDIKLDLIITERNTY
;
A
#
# COMPACT_ATOMS: atom_id res chain seq x y z
N MET A 1 -6.17 -2.75 10.56
CA MET A 1 -4.92 -3.08 11.29
C MET A 1 -4.16 -1.78 11.54
N ASP A 2 -3.82 -1.52 12.78
CA ASP A 2 -3.09 -0.31 13.16
C ASP A 2 -1.60 -0.56 13.13
N VAL A 3 -0.88 0.22 12.33
CA VAL A 3 0.57 0.14 12.20
C VAL A 3 1.24 1.48 12.56
N SER A 4 0.53 2.35 13.25
CA SER A 4 1.02 3.71 13.57
C SER A 4 2.31 3.72 14.40
N PHE A 5 2.60 2.65 15.15
CA PHE A 5 3.85 2.53 15.92
C PHE A 5 5.11 2.62 15.04
N ILE A 6 4.98 2.39 13.74
CA ILE A 6 6.10 2.47 12.78
C ILE A 6 6.63 3.91 12.70
N ASN A 7 5.76 4.90 12.87
CA ASN A 7 6.13 6.32 12.80
C ASN A 7 7.19 6.72 13.83
N ASP A 8 7.29 6.00 14.96
CA ASP A 8 8.25 6.30 16.01
C ASP A 8 9.67 5.83 15.68
N LYS A 9 9.82 4.94 14.70
CA LYS A 9 11.10 4.28 14.39
C LYS A 9 11.61 4.55 12.99
N TYR A 10 10.74 4.90 12.07
CA TYR A 10 11.06 5.01 10.65
C TYR A 10 10.50 6.30 10.07
N ASP A 11 11.12 6.77 9.01
CA ASP A 11 10.56 7.84 8.20
C ASP A 11 9.43 7.23 7.34
N VAL A 12 8.21 7.72 7.53
CA VAL A 12 7.03 7.14 6.88
C VAL A 12 6.42 8.15 5.92
N ALA A 13 6.12 7.69 4.71
CA ALA A 13 5.31 8.42 3.74
C ALA A 13 3.96 7.74 3.60
N TYR A 14 2.94 8.52 3.28
CA TYR A 14 1.57 8.06 3.12
C TYR A 14 1.08 8.29 1.70
N PRO A 15 0.19 7.44 1.17
CA PRO A 15 -0.33 7.62 -0.16
C PRO A 15 -1.32 8.78 -0.22
N VAL A 16 -1.24 9.52 -1.32
CA VAL A 16 -2.19 10.58 -1.67
C VAL A 16 -2.70 10.29 -3.07
N VAL A 17 -4.01 10.27 -3.25
CA VAL A 17 -4.63 10.11 -4.57
C VAL A 17 -4.47 11.41 -5.35
N THR A 18 -3.77 11.36 -6.47
CA THR A 18 -3.44 12.53 -7.29
C THR A 18 -4.18 12.56 -8.62
N GLY A 19 -4.87 11.48 -8.98
CA GLY A 19 -5.62 11.38 -10.20
C GLY A 19 -6.33 10.04 -10.30
N LYS A 20 -6.96 9.77 -11.44
CA LYS A 20 -7.62 8.50 -11.67
C LYS A 20 -6.57 7.39 -11.76
N HIS A 21 -6.66 6.40 -10.87
CA HIS A 21 -5.70 5.29 -10.75
C HIS A 21 -4.27 5.75 -10.48
N GLU A 22 -4.09 6.99 -9.98
CA GLU A 22 -2.79 7.56 -9.70
C GLU A 22 -2.68 7.96 -8.23
N MET A 23 -1.57 7.62 -7.61
CA MET A 23 -1.23 8.09 -6.27
C MET A 23 0.26 8.36 -6.17
N LYS A 24 0.62 9.18 -5.19
CA LYS A 24 2.02 9.51 -4.85
C LYS A 24 2.19 9.41 -3.35
N ALA A 25 3.44 9.26 -2.91
CA ALA A 25 3.76 9.21 -1.49
C ALA A 25 4.19 10.58 -1.00
N TYR A 26 3.68 10.97 0.17
CA TYR A 26 4.03 12.25 0.81
C TYR A 26 4.39 12.01 2.26
N LYS A 27 5.33 12.79 2.78
CA LYS A 27 5.60 12.87 4.21
C LYS A 27 4.37 13.45 4.91
N ASP A 28 4.23 13.19 6.19
CA ASP A 28 3.11 13.66 6.99
C ASP A 28 3.62 14.57 8.10
N ASN A 29 3.31 15.87 7.99
CA ASN A 29 3.65 16.89 8.99
C ASN A 29 2.47 17.23 9.91
N GLY A 30 1.39 16.45 9.88
CA GLY A 30 0.18 16.67 10.65
C GLY A 30 -0.89 17.48 9.93
N LYS A 31 -0.60 18.01 8.75
CA LYS A 31 -1.60 18.73 7.94
C LYS A 31 -2.22 17.79 6.93
N HIS A 32 -3.53 17.64 7.00
CA HIS A 32 -4.30 16.69 6.22
C HIS A 32 -5.46 17.36 5.49
N ILE A 33 -5.87 16.75 4.39
CA ILE A 33 -7.12 17.06 3.69
C ILE A 33 -7.90 15.76 3.50
N MET A 34 -9.21 15.88 3.35
CA MET A 34 -10.07 14.73 3.08
C MET A 34 -10.19 14.54 1.58
N ASN A 35 -9.92 13.32 1.11
CA ASN A 35 -10.08 12.97 -0.30
C ASN A 35 -11.54 12.68 -0.65
N SER A 36 -11.81 12.39 -1.93
CA SER A 36 -13.17 12.09 -2.42
C SER A 36 -13.77 10.82 -1.84
N TYR A 37 -12.97 9.96 -1.24
CA TYR A 37 -13.41 8.72 -0.58
C TYR A 37 -13.67 8.90 0.91
N GLY A 38 -13.53 10.12 1.45
CA GLY A 38 -13.70 10.39 2.86
C GLY A 38 -12.51 9.98 3.74
N ILE A 39 -11.34 9.80 3.14
CA ILE A 39 -10.11 9.40 3.83
C ILE A 39 -9.21 10.62 4.00
N LEU A 40 -8.67 10.80 5.21
CA LEU A 40 -7.68 11.84 5.46
C LEU A 40 -6.33 11.45 4.86
N GLU A 41 -5.76 12.36 4.09
CA GLU A 41 -4.45 12.20 3.46
C GLU A 41 -3.56 13.38 3.81
N PRO A 42 -2.21 13.23 3.79
CA PRO A 42 -1.34 14.39 3.89
C PRO A 42 -1.69 15.43 2.84
N ASP A 43 -1.73 16.71 3.24
CA ASP A 43 -1.98 17.79 2.30
C ASP A 43 -0.77 17.95 1.37
N PRO A 44 -0.89 17.73 0.04
CA PRO A 44 0.25 17.83 -0.89
C PRO A 44 0.88 19.23 -0.95
N GLU A 45 0.09 20.27 -0.66
CA GLU A 45 0.61 21.65 -0.65
C GLU A 45 1.48 21.93 0.56
N SER A 46 1.33 21.18 1.64
CA SER A 46 2.02 21.38 2.91
C SER A 46 3.06 20.31 3.23
N ASN A 47 3.11 19.24 2.44
CA ASN A 47 3.98 18.11 2.68
C ASN A 47 4.88 17.83 1.49
N GLU A 48 6.03 17.23 1.75
CA GLU A 48 7.01 16.88 0.73
C GLU A 48 6.67 15.54 0.07
N GLU A 49 6.68 15.51 -1.26
CA GLU A 49 6.54 14.26 -2.02
C GLU A 49 7.82 13.42 -1.88
N VAL A 50 7.64 12.12 -1.76
CA VAL A 50 8.72 11.13 -1.72
C VAL A 50 8.64 10.29 -2.99
N SER A 51 9.70 10.27 -3.79
CA SER A 51 9.77 9.40 -4.96
C SER A 51 9.73 7.93 -4.53
N LYS A 52 9.02 7.09 -5.26
CA LYS A 52 8.99 5.66 -4.94
C LYS A 52 10.37 4.99 -5.04
N ASP A 53 11.29 5.56 -5.79
CA ASP A 53 12.67 5.08 -5.86
C ASP A 53 13.46 5.34 -4.57
N ASP A 54 12.99 6.27 -3.74
CA ASP A 54 13.59 6.61 -2.45
C ASP A 54 12.97 5.79 -1.29
N LEU A 55 11.98 4.96 -1.56
CA LEU A 55 11.36 4.11 -0.56
C LEU A 55 12.14 2.80 -0.43
N ASP A 56 12.43 2.39 0.80
CA ASP A 56 13.09 1.12 1.08
C ASP A 56 12.07 -0.03 1.13
N VAL A 57 10.88 0.24 1.64
CA VAL A 57 9.80 -0.73 1.78
C VAL A 57 8.46 -0.06 1.49
N ILE A 58 7.61 -0.77 0.80
CA ILE A 58 6.21 -0.36 0.59
C ILE A 58 5.31 -1.35 1.30
N ILE A 59 4.52 -0.84 2.26
CA ILE A 59 3.49 -1.63 2.94
C ILE A 59 2.22 -1.54 2.10
N VAL A 60 1.71 -2.70 1.69
CA VAL A 60 0.57 -2.78 0.76
C VAL A 60 -0.63 -3.39 1.47
N PRO A 61 -1.75 -2.67 1.55
CA PRO A 61 -2.98 -3.24 2.12
C PRO A 61 -3.55 -4.30 1.19
N CYS A 62 -4.11 -5.37 1.77
CA CYS A 62 -4.73 -6.44 1.02
C CYS A 62 -6.18 -6.62 1.48
N VAL A 63 -7.13 -6.59 0.54
CA VAL A 63 -8.52 -6.99 0.80
C VAL A 63 -8.61 -8.52 0.86
N GLY A 64 -7.83 -9.19 0.03
CA GLY A 64 -7.66 -10.63 0.02
C GLY A 64 -6.29 -10.99 -0.55
N PHE A 65 -5.83 -12.19 -0.31
CA PHE A 65 -4.55 -12.67 -0.81
C PHE A 65 -4.54 -14.21 -0.93
N ASN A 66 -3.54 -14.74 -1.61
CA ASN A 66 -3.31 -16.18 -1.68
C ASN A 66 -1.88 -16.54 -1.25
N GLU A 67 -1.60 -17.83 -1.16
CA GLU A 67 -0.27 -18.33 -0.76
C GLU A 67 0.85 -17.96 -1.74
N LYS A 68 0.50 -17.63 -2.97
CA LYS A 68 1.45 -17.17 -4.00
C LYS A 68 1.77 -15.69 -3.88
N ARG A 69 1.26 -15.01 -2.86
CA ARG A 69 1.46 -13.58 -2.59
C ARG A 69 0.83 -12.66 -3.64
N MET A 70 -0.22 -13.14 -4.30
CA MET A 70 -1.08 -12.29 -5.12
C MET A 70 -2.13 -11.65 -4.23
N ARG A 71 -2.56 -10.44 -4.54
CA ARG A 71 -3.50 -9.69 -3.72
C ARG A 71 -4.74 -9.27 -4.50
N LEU A 72 -5.85 -9.19 -3.77
CA LEU A 72 -7.06 -8.51 -4.21
C LEU A 72 -7.08 -7.13 -3.55
N GLY A 73 -7.27 -6.09 -4.34
CA GLY A 73 -7.40 -4.71 -3.87
C GLY A 73 -8.85 -4.25 -3.88
N HIS A 74 -9.05 -2.95 -3.60
CA HIS A 74 -10.37 -2.33 -3.55
C HIS A 74 -10.98 -2.05 -4.94
N GLY A 75 -10.30 -2.40 -6.03
CA GLY A 75 -10.81 -2.23 -7.39
C GLY A 75 -10.42 -0.90 -8.05
N GLY A 76 -9.81 0.04 -7.32
CA GLY A 76 -9.37 1.31 -7.88
C GLY A 76 -8.09 1.25 -8.70
N GLY A 77 -7.34 0.17 -8.59
CA GLY A 77 -6.09 -0.05 -9.33
C GLY A 77 -4.91 0.79 -8.86
N TYR A 78 -5.02 1.54 -7.77
CA TYR A 78 -3.99 2.47 -7.32
C TYR A 78 -2.66 1.80 -7.01
N TYR A 79 -2.69 0.71 -6.22
CA TYR A 79 -1.46 -0.01 -5.86
C TYR A 79 -0.90 -0.80 -7.04
N ASP A 80 -1.75 -1.37 -7.89
CA ASP A 80 -1.28 -2.11 -9.06
C ASP A 80 -0.50 -1.18 -10.02
N VAL A 81 -0.97 0.04 -10.21
CA VAL A 81 -0.27 1.04 -11.01
C VAL A 81 0.99 1.54 -10.29
N TYR A 82 0.87 1.86 -9.00
CA TYR A 82 1.99 2.39 -8.21
C TYR A 82 3.16 1.41 -8.10
N LEU A 83 2.85 0.12 -7.93
CA LEU A 83 3.86 -0.92 -7.74
C LEU A 83 4.47 -1.41 -9.05
N LYS A 84 3.86 -1.07 -10.17
CA LYS A 84 4.34 -1.51 -11.49
C LYS A 84 5.77 -1.00 -11.72
N GLU A 85 6.64 -1.92 -12.14
CA GLU A 85 8.05 -1.63 -12.41
C GLU A 85 8.85 -1.14 -11.18
N SER A 86 8.27 -1.21 -9.99
CA SER A 86 8.99 -0.89 -8.76
C SER A 86 9.89 -2.06 -8.32
N ARG A 87 11.13 -1.75 -7.96
CA ARG A 87 12.08 -2.72 -7.39
C ARG A 87 12.09 -2.72 -5.88
N THR A 88 11.33 -1.83 -5.27
CA THR A 88 11.23 -1.70 -3.82
C THR A 88 10.58 -2.93 -3.21
N LEU A 89 11.03 -3.33 -2.01
CA LEU A 89 10.45 -4.44 -1.26
C LEU A 89 8.98 -4.16 -0.96
N LYS A 90 8.10 -5.10 -1.33
CA LYS A 90 6.65 -4.98 -1.21
C LYS A 90 6.15 -5.97 -0.17
N ILE A 91 5.66 -5.46 0.96
CA ILE A 91 5.16 -6.29 2.05
C ILE A 91 3.66 -6.05 2.20
N GLY A 92 2.88 -7.09 1.92
CA GLY A 92 1.44 -7.04 2.16
C GLY A 92 1.12 -7.24 3.63
N VAL A 93 0.09 -6.57 4.12
CA VAL A 93 -0.46 -6.78 5.46
C VAL A 93 -1.93 -7.11 5.35
N ALA A 94 -2.34 -8.14 6.07
CA ALA A 94 -3.70 -8.64 6.03
C ALA A 94 -4.01 -9.43 7.30
N TYR A 95 -5.28 -9.76 7.48
CA TYR A 95 -5.70 -10.74 8.48
C TYR A 95 -5.74 -12.12 7.84
N GLU A 96 -5.45 -13.16 8.62
CA GLU A 96 -5.44 -14.54 8.10
C GLU A 96 -6.77 -14.93 7.46
N ILE A 97 -7.89 -14.43 7.99
CA ILE A 97 -9.22 -14.66 7.45
C ILE A 97 -9.40 -14.14 6.01
N GLN A 98 -8.55 -13.23 5.58
CA GLN A 98 -8.59 -12.66 4.23
C GLN A 98 -7.89 -13.53 3.18
N LYS A 99 -7.30 -14.65 3.61
CA LYS A 99 -6.67 -15.59 2.69
C LYS A 99 -7.72 -16.29 1.84
N LEU A 100 -7.49 -16.32 0.53
CA LEU A 100 -8.38 -16.90 -0.47
C LEU A 100 -7.64 -18.00 -1.23
N ASP A 101 -8.25 -19.17 -1.34
CA ASP A 101 -7.67 -20.28 -2.11
C ASP A 101 -7.97 -20.17 -3.61
N ASP A 102 -9.03 -19.46 -3.96
CA ASP A 102 -9.56 -19.34 -5.31
C ASP A 102 -9.42 -17.94 -5.91
N LEU A 103 -8.45 -17.18 -5.44
CA LEU A 103 -8.17 -15.83 -5.97
C LEU A 103 -7.83 -15.90 -7.46
N ILE A 104 -8.60 -15.19 -8.28
CA ILE A 104 -8.34 -15.06 -9.70
C ILE A 104 -7.35 -13.93 -9.94
N TYR A 105 -6.27 -14.22 -10.64
CA TYR A 105 -5.27 -13.22 -11.01
C TYR A 105 -4.70 -13.53 -12.39
N GLU A 106 -4.02 -12.55 -12.98
CA GLU A 106 -3.40 -12.68 -14.29
C GLU A 106 -1.88 -12.50 -14.18
N ASP A 107 -1.15 -12.89 -15.23
CA ASP A 107 0.33 -12.85 -15.22
C ASP A 107 0.89 -11.46 -15.02
N HIS A 108 0.14 -10.41 -15.44
CA HIS A 108 0.58 -9.03 -15.27
C HIS A 108 0.26 -8.44 -13.88
N ASP A 109 -0.46 -9.17 -13.05
CA ASP A 109 -0.74 -8.71 -11.69
C ASP A 109 0.53 -8.73 -10.85
N ILE A 110 0.65 -7.77 -9.93
CA ILE A 110 1.87 -7.60 -9.13
C ILE A 110 1.89 -8.63 -8.00
N LYS A 111 2.97 -9.41 -7.97
CA LYS A 111 3.25 -10.31 -6.85
C LYS A 111 4.00 -9.57 -5.75
N LEU A 112 3.54 -9.73 -4.52
CA LEU A 112 4.22 -9.16 -3.36
C LEU A 112 5.42 -10.01 -2.95
N ASP A 113 6.38 -9.40 -2.26
CA ASP A 113 7.57 -10.11 -1.80
C ASP A 113 7.30 -10.89 -0.52
N LEU A 114 6.47 -10.34 0.36
CA LEU A 114 6.03 -10.97 1.60
C LEU A 114 4.58 -10.58 1.86
N ILE A 115 3.86 -11.44 2.58
CA ILE A 115 2.56 -11.09 3.17
C ILE A 115 2.60 -11.50 4.64
N ILE A 116 2.30 -10.57 5.53
CA ILE A 116 2.31 -10.78 6.98
C ILE A 116 0.88 -10.68 7.49
N THR A 117 0.47 -11.71 8.22
CA THR A 117 -0.80 -11.73 8.94
C THR A 117 -0.53 -11.83 10.44
N GLU A 118 -1.59 -11.78 11.25
CA GLU A 118 -1.44 -11.98 12.71
C GLU A 118 -0.99 -13.41 13.07
N ARG A 119 -0.98 -14.35 12.11
CA ARG A 119 -0.62 -15.74 12.34
C ARG A 119 0.56 -16.25 11.54
N ASN A 120 0.74 -15.78 10.32
CA ASN A 120 1.69 -16.34 9.38
C ASN A 120 2.45 -15.27 8.59
N THR A 121 3.56 -15.69 8.02
CA THR A 121 4.29 -14.93 7.00
C THR A 121 4.40 -15.80 5.76
N TYR A 122 3.99 -15.26 4.63
CA TYR A 122 4.02 -15.94 3.34
C TYR A 122 5.14 -15.43 2.45
#